data_51e43ef5762ae1b1714b56e792cea4e4
#
_entry.id   51e43ef5762ae1b1714b56e792cea4e4
#
_cell.length_a   1.000
_cell.length_b   1.000
_cell.length_c   1.000
_cell.angle_alpha   90.00
_cell.angle_beta   90.00
_cell.angle_gamma   90.00
#
_symmetry.space_group_name_H-M   'P 1'
#
loop_
_entity.id
_entity.type
_entity.pdbx_description
1 polymer ?
#
loop_
_entity_poly.entity_id
_entity_poly.type
_entity_poly.pdbx_seq_one_letter_code
_entity_poly.pdbx_strand_id
1 'polypeptide(L)'
;ICDRLFALRLLPVGAPDFYDSIKVVAGRITSDFPLIVHDARPKAWQQWQKSAGISLPRNSKTIRLNSMTSVARAAEQGLGAALMPAQLCNSWIESGALTPLFEHELESREAYYLTYDANNSNADRIDTFRTWVLQEFALDP
;
A
#
# COMPACT_ATOMS: atom_id res chain seq x y z
N ILE A 1 -7.87 2.47 25.06
CA ILE A 1 -8.66 1.51 24.28
C ILE A 1 -8.03 1.40 22.89
N CYS A 2 -8.13 0.23 22.30
CA CYS A 2 -7.52 -0.06 20.99
C CYS A 2 -8.51 -0.90 20.16
N ASP A 3 -8.95 -0.38 19.04
CA ASP A 3 -9.80 -1.08 18.08
C ASP A 3 -9.01 -1.39 16.83
N ARG A 4 -9.05 -2.64 16.37
CA ARG A 4 -8.45 -3.03 15.10
C ARG A 4 -9.32 -2.54 13.94
N LEU A 5 -8.74 -1.80 13.01
CA LEU A 5 -9.44 -1.32 11.82
C LEU A 5 -9.38 -2.35 10.69
N PHE A 6 -8.19 -2.70 10.25
CA PHE A 6 -7.98 -3.67 9.18
C PHE A 6 -6.60 -4.31 9.24
N ALA A 7 -6.48 -5.51 8.68
CA ALA A 7 -5.18 -6.13 8.41
C ALA A 7 -4.50 -5.43 7.23
N LEU A 8 -3.20 -5.17 7.34
CA LEU A 8 -2.46 -4.53 6.27
C LEU A 8 -2.26 -5.48 5.10
N ARG A 9 -2.76 -5.10 3.94
CA ARG A 9 -2.49 -5.74 2.65
C ARG A 9 -1.81 -4.72 1.74
N LEU A 10 -0.71 -5.10 1.12
CA LEU A 10 0.07 -4.22 0.25
C LEU A 10 -0.17 -4.59 -1.22
N LEU A 11 -0.59 -3.61 -1.99
CA LEU A 11 -0.89 -3.72 -3.41
C LEU A 11 0.19 -3.00 -4.22
N PRO A 12 0.79 -3.65 -5.24
CA PRO A 12 1.69 -2.98 -6.17
C PRO A 12 0.94 -1.97 -7.02
N VAL A 13 1.35 -0.73 -6.99
CA VAL A 13 0.74 0.37 -7.75
C VAL A 13 1.80 1.21 -8.47
N GLY A 14 1.37 1.90 -9.51
CA GLY A 14 2.19 2.85 -10.25
C GLY A 14 1.33 3.80 -11.08
N ALA A 15 1.96 4.75 -11.76
CA ALA A 15 1.27 5.60 -12.73
C ALA A 15 0.68 4.75 -13.88
N PRO A 16 -0.45 5.16 -14.49
CA PRO A 16 -1.07 4.39 -15.57
C PRO A 16 -0.14 4.08 -16.75
N ASP A 17 0.67 5.03 -17.17
CA ASP A 17 1.66 4.84 -18.26
C ASP A 17 2.73 3.80 -17.90
N PHE A 18 2.96 3.61 -16.61
CA PHE A 18 3.93 2.65 -16.09
C PHE A 18 3.44 1.21 -16.26
N TYR A 19 2.15 0.98 -16.13
CA TYR A 19 1.53 -0.34 -16.30
C TYR A 19 1.83 -0.94 -17.68
N ASP A 20 1.72 -0.14 -18.73
CA ASP A 20 1.94 -0.58 -20.12
C ASP A 20 3.40 -0.95 -20.42
N SER A 21 4.34 -0.48 -19.60
CA SER A 21 5.77 -0.78 -19.72
C SER A 21 6.19 -2.08 -19.03
N ILE A 22 5.33 -2.66 -18.20
CA ILE A 22 5.65 -3.88 -17.45
C ILE A 22 5.51 -5.11 -18.35
N LYS A 23 6.58 -5.89 -18.44
CA LYS A 23 6.62 -7.15 -19.19
C LYS A 23 6.97 -8.29 -18.25
N VAL A 24 6.12 -9.32 -18.23
CA VAL A 24 6.34 -10.54 -17.44
C VAL A 24 6.47 -11.72 -18.39
N VAL A 25 7.58 -12.45 -18.26
CA VAL A 25 7.85 -13.66 -19.04
C VAL A 25 8.24 -14.79 -18.09
N ALA A 26 7.51 -15.89 -18.10
CA ALA A 26 7.75 -17.05 -17.26
C ALA A 26 7.89 -16.69 -15.74
N GLY A 27 7.02 -15.83 -15.24
CA GLY A 27 7.04 -15.39 -13.83
C GLY A 27 8.16 -14.42 -13.49
N ARG A 28 8.87 -13.88 -14.47
CA ARG A 28 9.93 -12.89 -14.28
C ARG A 28 9.60 -11.58 -14.96
N ILE A 29 9.75 -10.48 -14.24
CA ILE A 29 9.63 -9.14 -14.83
C ILE A 29 10.91 -8.86 -15.62
N THR A 30 10.75 -8.58 -16.90
CA THR A 30 11.88 -8.33 -17.83
C THR A 30 12.12 -6.85 -18.09
N SER A 31 11.13 -6.00 -17.82
CA SER A 31 11.29 -4.53 -17.89
C SER A 31 12.01 -4.02 -16.66
N ASP A 32 12.88 -3.03 -16.84
CA ASP A 32 13.61 -2.39 -15.75
C ASP A 32 12.86 -1.14 -15.28
N PHE A 33 12.64 -1.02 -13.98
CA PHE A 33 11.99 0.14 -13.36
C PHE A 33 12.39 0.30 -11.89
N PRO A 34 12.38 1.54 -11.37
CA PRO A 34 12.67 1.77 -9.96
C PRO A 34 11.58 1.21 -9.05
N LEU A 35 11.99 0.74 -7.88
CA LEU A 35 11.11 0.34 -6.78
C LEU A 35 11.08 1.43 -5.73
N ILE A 36 9.90 1.86 -5.33
CA ILE A 36 9.69 2.80 -4.24
C ILE A 36 9.48 2.00 -2.96
N VAL A 37 10.28 2.30 -1.95
CA VAL A 37 10.32 1.58 -0.68
C VAL A 37 9.97 2.52 0.46
N HIS A 38 9.01 2.14 1.29
CA HIS A 38 8.75 2.81 2.55
C HIS A 38 9.78 2.37 3.59
N ASP A 39 10.41 3.32 4.28
CA ASP A 39 11.46 3.05 5.27
C ASP A 39 11.03 2.10 6.40
N ALA A 40 9.76 2.14 6.79
CA ALA A 40 9.21 1.24 7.79
C ALA A 40 9.08 -0.22 7.31
N ARG A 41 9.12 -0.47 6.00
CA ARG A 41 8.94 -1.79 5.38
C ARG A 41 10.01 -2.06 4.32
N PRO A 42 11.29 -2.11 4.70
CA PRO A 42 12.38 -2.18 3.72
C PRO A 42 12.42 -3.51 2.95
N LYS A 43 11.80 -4.56 3.47
CA LYS A 43 11.76 -5.90 2.86
C LYS A 43 10.44 -6.22 2.16
N ALA A 44 9.53 -5.26 2.06
CA ALA A 44 8.17 -5.51 1.53
C ALA A 44 8.19 -6.04 0.09
N TRP A 45 9.02 -5.48 -0.80
CA TRP A 45 9.15 -5.97 -2.17
C TRP A 45 9.72 -7.38 -2.27
N GLN A 46 10.68 -7.74 -1.42
CA GLN A 46 11.21 -9.10 -1.35
C GLN A 46 10.14 -10.09 -0.90
N GLN A 47 9.34 -9.71 0.09
CA GLN A 47 8.23 -10.52 0.58
C GLN A 47 7.14 -10.67 -0.48
N TRP A 48 6.82 -9.58 -1.20
CA TRP A 48 5.83 -9.60 -2.26
C TRP A 48 6.22 -10.54 -3.40
N GLN A 49 7.45 -10.44 -3.92
CA GLN A 49 7.89 -11.31 -5.01
C GLN A 49 7.86 -12.79 -4.62
N LYS A 50 8.19 -13.10 -3.37
CA LYS A 50 8.16 -14.46 -2.85
C LYS A 50 6.72 -15.00 -2.78
N SER A 51 5.80 -14.17 -2.28
CA SER A 51 4.37 -14.50 -2.15
C SER A 51 3.67 -14.58 -3.51
N ALA A 52 4.00 -13.68 -4.44
CA ALA A 52 3.40 -13.62 -5.77
C ALA A 52 3.95 -14.69 -6.74
N GLY A 53 5.14 -15.23 -6.47
CA GLY A 53 5.84 -16.09 -7.42
C GLY A 53 6.35 -15.34 -8.66
N ILE A 54 6.53 -14.03 -8.55
CA ILE A 54 7.01 -13.16 -9.62
C ILE A 54 8.34 -12.55 -9.23
N SER A 55 9.38 -12.79 -10.03
CA SER A 55 10.71 -12.26 -9.77
C SER A 55 10.85 -10.82 -10.28
N LEU A 56 11.27 -9.93 -9.40
CA LEU A 56 11.62 -8.55 -9.74
C LEU A 56 12.94 -8.49 -10.52
N PRO A 57 13.17 -7.42 -11.31
CA PRO A 57 14.44 -7.20 -11.98
C PRO A 57 15.59 -7.13 -10.95
N ARG A 58 16.71 -7.81 -11.24
CA ARG A 58 17.82 -7.96 -10.26
C ARG A 58 18.49 -6.65 -9.87
N ASN A 59 18.53 -5.68 -10.77
CA ASN A 59 19.26 -4.43 -10.59
C ASN A 59 18.31 -3.21 -10.51
N SER A 60 17.08 -3.40 -10.05
CA SER A 60 16.14 -2.29 -9.87
C SER A 60 16.70 -1.24 -8.92
N LYS A 61 16.69 0.00 -9.38
CA LYS A 61 17.00 1.14 -8.51
C LYS A 61 15.92 1.24 -7.42
N THR A 62 16.35 1.65 -6.23
CA THR A 62 15.45 1.80 -5.09
C THR A 62 15.38 3.27 -4.68
N ILE A 63 14.15 3.77 -4.53
CA ILE A 63 13.86 5.09 -3.97
C ILE A 63 13.26 4.87 -2.59
N ARG A 64 13.93 5.36 -1.54
CA ARG A 64 13.47 5.20 -0.16
C ARG A 64 12.79 6.47 0.33
N LEU A 65 11.60 6.33 0.89
CA LEU A 65 10.80 7.43 1.42
C LEU A 65 10.22 7.04 2.79
N ASN A 66 10.02 8.03 3.64
CA ASN A 66 9.63 7.80 5.04
C ASN A 66 8.14 8.06 5.33
N SER A 67 7.35 8.40 4.33
CA SER A 67 5.91 8.62 4.52
C SER A 67 5.10 7.99 3.39
N MET A 68 3.92 7.50 3.72
CA MET A 68 3.00 6.90 2.75
C MET A 68 2.55 7.91 1.69
N THR A 69 2.34 9.17 2.07
CA THR A 69 1.97 10.23 1.12
C THR A 69 3.09 10.50 0.12
N SER A 70 4.35 10.53 0.57
CA SER A 70 5.50 10.68 -0.33
C SER A 70 5.65 9.49 -1.27
N VAL A 71 5.42 8.28 -0.78
CA VAL A 71 5.41 7.05 -1.61
C VAL A 71 4.34 7.14 -2.70
N ALA A 72 3.11 7.51 -2.34
CA ALA A 72 2.01 7.67 -3.29
C ALA A 72 2.32 8.74 -4.33
N ARG A 73 2.85 9.89 -3.92
CA ARG A 73 3.21 10.98 -4.83
C ARG A 73 4.33 10.61 -5.79
N ALA A 74 5.35 9.91 -5.32
CA ALA A 74 6.43 9.43 -6.19
C ALA A 74 5.92 8.43 -7.24
N ALA A 75 5.04 7.51 -6.86
CA ALA A 75 4.41 6.58 -7.78
C ALA A 75 3.51 7.29 -8.81
N GLU A 76 2.69 8.25 -8.36
CA GLU A 76 1.84 9.08 -9.21
C GLU A 76 2.64 9.85 -10.26
N GLN A 77 3.83 10.33 -9.92
CA GLN A 77 4.75 11.02 -10.83
C GLN A 77 5.51 10.07 -11.78
N GLY A 78 5.27 8.78 -11.70
CA GLY A 78 5.92 7.80 -12.56
C GLY A 78 7.37 7.50 -12.19
N LEU A 79 7.78 7.77 -10.95
CA LEU A 79 9.16 7.54 -10.50
C LEU A 79 9.48 6.07 -10.26
N GLY A 80 8.47 5.21 -10.14
CA GLY A 80 8.65 3.79 -9.95
C GLY A 80 7.38 3.09 -9.48
N ALA A 81 7.50 1.80 -9.19
CA ALA A 81 6.45 0.99 -8.59
C ALA A 81 6.49 1.07 -7.07
N ALA A 82 5.32 1.17 -6.44
CA ALA A 82 5.18 1.24 -4.99
C ALA A 82 4.28 0.13 -4.46
N LEU A 83 4.52 -0.27 -3.22
CA LEU A 83 3.58 -1.10 -2.46
C LEU A 83 2.79 -0.21 -1.50
N MET A 84 1.49 -0.13 -1.71
CA MET A 84 0.58 0.71 -0.94
C MET A 84 -0.42 -0.13 -0.16
N PRO A 85 -0.84 0.29 1.04
CA PRO A 85 -1.98 -0.34 1.71
C PRO A 85 -3.20 -0.33 0.80
N ALA A 86 -3.71 -1.51 0.46
CA ALA A 86 -4.83 -1.66 -0.47
C ALA A 86 -6.05 -0.86 -0.02
N GLN A 87 -6.32 -0.87 1.29
CA GLN A 87 -7.46 -0.18 1.88
C GLN A 87 -7.36 1.36 1.84
N LEU A 88 -6.15 1.91 1.67
CA LEU A 88 -5.91 3.35 1.71
C LEU A 88 -5.66 3.96 0.32
N CYS A 89 -5.52 3.15 -0.72
CA CYS A 89 -5.19 3.65 -2.06
C CYS A 89 -6.40 3.83 -3.00
N ASN A 90 -7.62 3.57 -2.52
CA ASN A 90 -8.83 3.62 -3.35
C ASN A 90 -9.03 4.98 -4.05
N SER A 91 -8.84 6.09 -3.36
CA SER A 91 -9.01 7.42 -3.94
C SER A 91 -8.03 7.71 -5.10
N TRP A 92 -6.80 7.25 -5.00
CA TRP A 92 -5.81 7.36 -6.09
C TRP A 92 -6.16 6.48 -7.28
N ILE A 93 -6.70 5.30 -7.03
CA ILE A 93 -7.10 4.36 -8.09
C ILE A 93 -8.36 4.87 -8.79
N GLU A 94 -9.38 5.29 -8.05
CA GLU A 94 -10.64 5.83 -8.60
C GLU A 94 -10.42 7.09 -9.42
N SER A 95 -9.51 7.97 -8.99
CA SER A 95 -9.15 9.18 -9.73
C SER A 95 -8.30 8.92 -10.97
N GLY A 96 -7.77 7.71 -11.13
CA GLY A 96 -6.86 7.35 -12.21
C GLY A 96 -5.42 7.82 -12.01
N ALA A 97 -5.08 8.35 -10.83
CA ALA A 97 -3.73 8.80 -10.51
C ALA A 97 -2.75 7.63 -10.33
N LEU A 98 -3.24 6.53 -9.78
CA LEU A 98 -2.52 5.27 -9.64
C LEU A 98 -3.32 4.12 -10.23
N THR A 99 -2.61 3.09 -10.71
CA THR A 99 -3.22 1.85 -11.18
C THR A 99 -2.54 0.65 -10.52
N PRO A 100 -3.31 -0.41 -10.17
CA PRO A 100 -2.72 -1.67 -9.74
C PRO A 100 -1.85 -2.25 -10.86
N LEU A 101 -0.61 -2.61 -10.53
CA LEU A 101 0.34 -3.19 -11.49
C LEU A 101 0.23 -4.71 -11.56
N PHE A 102 -0.19 -5.32 -10.46
CA PHE A 102 -0.44 -6.75 -10.33
C PHE A 102 -1.66 -6.97 -9.44
N GLU A 103 -2.35 -8.08 -9.63
CA GLU A 103 -3.52 -8.43 -8.82
C GLU A 103 -3.14 -8.96 -7.42
N HIS A 104 -1.95 -9.54 -7.29
CA HIS A 104 -1.49 -10.14 -6.04
C HIS A 104 -1.19 -9.09 -4.97
N GLU A 105 -1.86 -9.20 -3.84
CA GLU A 105 -1.61 -8.40 -2.63
C GLU A 105 -0.71 -9.18 -1.66
N LEU A 106 0.24 -8.48 -1.04
CA LEU A 106 1.03 -9.04 0.05
C LEU A 106 0.25 -8.91 1.36
N GLU A 107 -0.12 -10.05 1.94
CA GLU A 107 -0.68 -10.08 3.29
C GLU A 107 0.44 -9.87 4.33
N SER A 108 0.26 -8.88 5.18
CA SER A 108 1.17 -8.57 6.28
C SER A 108 0.62 -9.07 7.61
N ARG A 109 1.52 -9.32 8.56
CA ARG A 109 1.14 -9.56 9.96
C ARG A 109 0.78 -8.29 10.69
N GLU A 110 1.05 -7.13 10.11
CA GLU A 110 0.71 -5.83 10.66
C GLU A 110 -0.79 -5.53 10.47
N ALA A 111 -1.31 -4.64 11.30
CA ALA A 111 -2.68 -4.13 11.17
C ALA A 111 -2.72 -2.66 11.58
N TYR A 112 -3.74 -1.96 11.12
CA TYR A 112 -4.04 -0.61 11.57
C TYR A 112 -5.00 -0.65 12.74
N TYR A 113 -4.76 0.21 13.70
CA TYR A 113 -5.54 0.31 14.93
C TYR A 113 -5.93 1.76 15.21
N LEU A 114 -7.14 1.95 15.70
CA LEU A 114 -7.58 3.19 16.31
C LEU A 114 -7.30 3.10 17.82
N THR A 115 -6.49 4.02 18.33
CA THR A 115 -6.18 4.08 19.76
C THR A 115 -6.66 5.39 20.37
N TYR A 116 -7.21 5.33 21.55
CA TYR A 116 -7.70 6.52 22.26
C TYR A 116 -7.71 6.31 23.78
N ASP A 117 -7.68 7.42 24.53
CA ASP A 117 -7.74 7.39 25.99
C ASP A 117 -9.20 7.22 26.44
N ALA A 118 -9.45 6.17 27.21
CA ALA A 118 -10.77 5.88 27.78
C ALA A 118 -11.25 6.94 28.77
N ASN A 119 -10.32 7.70 29.37
CA ASN A 119 -10.63 8.72 30.38
C ASN A 119 -10.71 10.13 29.77
N ASN A 120 -10.79 10.24 28.45
CA ASN A 120 -10.86 11.54 27.79
C ASN A 120 -12.21 12.24 28.11
N SER A 121 -12.15 13.53 28.40
CA SER A 121 -13.34 14.36 28.70
C SER A 121 -14.29 14.53 27.50
N ASN A 122 -13.87 14.14 26.28
CA ASN A 122 -14.68 14.19 25.06
C ASN A 122 -15.18 12.79 24.64
N ALA A 123 -15.51 11.92 25.60
CA ALA A 123 -15.90 10.53 25.32
C ALA A 123 -16.99 10.40 24.23
N ASP A 124 -18.02 11.23 24.24
CA ASP A 124 -19.12 11.17 23.27
C ASP A 124 -18.64 11.49 21.84
N ARG A 125 -17.73 12.45 21.69
CA ARG A 125 -17.15 12.80 20.39
C ARG A 125 -16.22 11.71 19.88
N ILE A 126 -15.46 11.12 20.78
CA ILE A 126 -14.57 9.99 20.46
C ILE A 126 -15.41 8.79 20.02
N ASP A 127 -16.50 8.49 20.71
CA ASP A 127 -17.38 7.36 20.38
C ASP A 127 -18.08 7.56 19.02
N THR A 128 -18.53 8.78 18.73
CA THR A 128 -19.07 9.14 17.41
C THR A 128 -18.06 8.93 16.30
N PHE A 129 -16.85 9.45 16.47
CA PHE A 129 -15.77 9.28 15.49
C PHE A 129 -15.37 7.82 15.35
N ARG A 130 -15.21 7.11 16.45
CA ARG A 130 -14.90 5.68 16.49
C ARG A 130 -15.92 4.86 15.70
N THR A 131 -17.21 5.10 15.96
CA THR A 131 -18.30 4.39 15.26
C THR A 131 -18.23 4.62 13.75
N TRP A 132 -18.05 5.87 13.35
CA TRP A 132 -17.90 6.21 11.93
C TRP A 132 -16.68 5.53 11.30
N VAL A 133 -15.50 5.62 11.90
CA VAL A 133 -14.27 4.99 11.37
C VAL A 133 -14.43 3.48 11.26
N LEU A 134 -14.98 2.81 12.28
CA LEU A 134 -15.21 1.37 12.25
C LEU A 134 -16.19 0.96 11.14
N GLN A 135 -17.20 1.78 10.85
CA GLN A 135 -18.14 1.54 9.75
C GLN A 135 -17.46 1.69 8.39
N GLU A 136 -16.60 2.72 8.21
CA GLU A 136 -15.87 2.93 6.96
C GLU A 136 -14.96 1.75 6.59
N PHE A 137 -14.32 1.14 7.57
CA PHE A 137 -13.44 -0.01 7.34
C PHE A 137 -14.10 -1.38 7.51
N ALA A 138 -15.34 -1.46 7.99
CA ALA A 138 -16.07 -2.73 8.09
C ALA A 138 -16.49 -3.31 6.73
N LEU A 139 -16.53 -2.49 5.69
CA LEU A 139 -16.91 -2.88 4.33
C LEU A 139 -15.75 -3.48 3.53
N ASP A 140 -14.56 -3.47 4.08
CA ASP A 140 -13.35 -4.01 3.44
C ASP A 140 -12.76 -5.12 4.34
N PRO A 141 -13.21 -6.38 4.15
CA PRO A 141 -12.77 -7.52 4.97
C PRO A 141 -11.31 -7.91 4.72
#